data_ec5638d0a100fd1e3d529d4837ce1a62
#
_entry.id   ec5638d0a100fd1e3d529d4837ce1a62
#
_cell.length_a   1.000
_cell.length_b   1.000
_cell.length_c   1.000
_cell.angle_alpha   90.00
_cell.angle_beta   90.00
_cell.angle_gamma   90.00
#
_symmetry.space_group_name_H-M   'P 1'
#
loop_
_entity.id
_entity.type
_entity.pdbx_description
1 polymer ?
#
loop_
_entity_poly.entity_id
_entity_poly.type
_entity_poly.pdbx_seq_one_letter_code
_entity_poly.pdbx_strand_id
1 'polypeptide(L)'
;ACKETSEAGYKTIDEIGQERIRRAAAKLKEQYPDTDADLGFKHYTLQDISATALDRITGFIPEENLIFQNIHEEFGVETILRTWMVKDGYGFIAHPHELILDKYRAWYCGKHLYLIEPGLTEGAVCRLFEKYTEEGGFVPDKIIMFGYSFNLTELNMIKLNLSTLRDGNLTPNLDIRY
;
A
#
# COMPACT_ATOMS: atom_id res chain seq x y z
N ALA A 1 -24.59 20.32 3.01
CA ALA A 1 -25.23 20.13 4.32
C ALA A 1 -26.47 21.02 4.40
N CYS A 2 -27.58 20.55 4.97
CA CYS A 2 -28.71 21.40 5.24
C CYS A 2 -28.42 22.29 6.47
N LYS A 3 -29.22 23.36 6.65
CA LYS A 3 -29.00 24.35 7.71
C LYS A 3 -28.95 23.70 9.12
N GLU A 4 -29.80 22.71 9.34
CA GLU A 4 -29.92 21.97 10.61
C GLU A 4 -28.67 21.12 10.92
N THR A 5 -28.03 20.51 9.91
CA THR A 5 -26.81 19.72 10.08
C THR A 5 -25.59 20.61 10.35
N SER A 6 -25.56 21.79 9.74
CA SER A 6 -24.51 22.80 10.00
C SER A 6 -24.61 23.38 11.40
N GLU A 7 -25.83 23.60 11.92
CA GLU A 7 -26.08 24.04 13.30
C GLU A 7 -25.69 22.96 14.32
N ALA A 8 -25.78 21.67 13.95
CA ALA A 8 -25.30 20.55 14.76
C ALA A 8 -23.78 20.31 14.67
N GLY A 9 -23.06 21.13 13.89
CA GLY A 9 -21.59 21.07 13.76
C GLY A 9 -21.07 20.13 12.69
N TYR A 10 -21.94 19.48 11.88
CA TYR A 10 -21.54 18.60 10.80
C TYR A 10 -21.48 19.33 9.47
N LYS A 11 -20.37 19.19 8.77
CA LYS A 11 -20.12 19.86 7.47
C LYS A 11 -20.54 18.99 6.29
N THR A 12 -20.45 17.68 6.44
CA THR A 12 -20.67 16.71 5.36
C THR A 12 -21.60 15.57 5.79
N ILE A 13 -22.17 14.86 4.81
CA ILE A 13 -23.07 13.72 5.07
C ILE A 13 -22.31 12.54 5.67
N ASP A 14 -21.07 12.34 5.27
CA ASP A 14 -20.24 11.26 5.79
C ASP A 14 -19.89 11.48 7.28
N GLU A 15 -19.66 12.71 7.75
CA GLU A 15 -19.49 13.01 9.16
C GLU A 15 -20.72 12.61 9.99
N ILE A 16 -21.91 12.85 9.46
CA ILE A 16 -23.16 12.40 10.09
C ILE A 16 -23.25 10.88 10.13
N GLY A 17 -22.85 10.22 9.01
CA GLY A 17 -22.80 8.77 8.92
C GLY A 17 -21.85 8.15 9.94
N GLN A 18 -20.65 8.69 10.05
CA GLN A 18 -19.64 8.27 11.02
C GLN A 18 -20.15 8.42 12.47
N GLU A 19 -20.77 9.55 12.79
CA GLU A 19 -21.29 9.81 14.13
C GLU A 19 -22.46 8.85 14.48
N ARG A 20 -23.31 8.56 13.53
CA ARG A 20 -24.39 7.54 13.72
C ARG A 20 -23.81 6.17 14.03
N ILE A 21 -22.77 5.75 13.30
CA ILE A 21 -22.09 4.47 13.55
C ILE A 21 -21.46 4.46 14.94
N ARG A 22 -20.76 5.53 15.35
CA ARG A 22 -20.14 5.64 16.68
C ARG A 22 -21.18 5.54 17.79
N ARG A 23 -22.31 6.24 17.64
CA ARG A 23 -23.40 6.19 18.64
C ARG A 23 -24.06 4.81 18.70
N ALA A 24 -24.25 4.16 17.57
CA ALA A 24 -24.80 2.81 17.53
C ALA A 24 -23.83 1.82 18.20
N ALA A 25 -22.54 1.90 17.91
CA ALA A 25 -21.50 1.09 18.54
C ALA A 25 -21.45 1.30 20.06
N ALA A 26 -21.51 2.54 20.53
CA ALA A 26 -21.54 2.84 21.96
C ALA A 26 -22.76 2.24 22.67
N LYS A 27 -23.96 2.34 22.08
CA LYS A 27 -25.18 1.72 22.63
C LYS A 27 -25.09 0.21 22.67
N LEU A 28 -24.56 -0.41 21.61
CA LEU A 28 -24.37 -1.88 21.59
C LEU A 28 -23.39 -2.32 22.68
N LYS A 29 -22.29 -1.59 22.87
CA LYS A 29 -21.32 -1.90 23.91
C LYS A 29 -21.89 -1.73 25.32
N GLU A 30 -22.78 -0.75 25.53
CA GLU A 30 -23.49 -0.53 26.78
C GLU A 30 -24.51 -1.65 27.06
N GLN A 31 -25.24 -2.10 26.02
CA GLN A 31 -26.22 -3.17 26.13
C GLN A 31 -25.60 -4.57 26.26
N TYR A 32 -24.46 -4.75 25.62
CA TYR A 32 -23.74 -6.04 25.58
C TYR A 32 -22.25 -5.82 25.90
N PRO A 33 -21.88 -5.62 27.19
CA PRO A 33 -20.51 -5.29 27.56
C PRO A 33 -19.48 -6.35 27.21
N ASP A 34 -19.91 -7.62 27.19
CA ASP A 34 -19.06 -8.78 26.93
C ASP A 34 -19.04 -9.19 25.45
N THR A 35 -19.51 -8.33 24.54
CA THR A 35 -19.53 -8.66 23.11
C THR A 35 -18.13 -8.60 22.51
N ASP A 36 -17.72 -9.64 21.78
CA ASP A 36 -16.51 -9.70 20.97
C ASP A 36 -16.68 -9.12 19.55
N ALA A 37 -17.84 -8.52 19.27
CA ALA A 37 -18.12 -7.94 17.98
C ALA A 37 -17.19 -6.75 17.68
N ASP A 38 -16.60 -6.72 16.47
CA ASP A 38 -15.89 -5.57 15.97
C ASP A 38 -16.88 -4.44 15.66
N LEU A 39 -16.92 -3.44 16.52
CA LEU A 39 -17.79 -2.27 16.44
C LEU A 39 -17.06 -1.06 15.81
N GLY A 40 -15.86 -1.29 15.28
CA GLY A 40 -15.07 -0.29 14.56
C GLY A 40 -15.50 -0.09 13.11
N PHE A 41 -14.96 0.97 12.50
CA PHE A 41 -15.01 1.18 11.05
C PHE A 41 -13.77 1.93 10.59
N LYS A 42 -13.43 1.78 9.31
CA LYS A 42 -12.37 2.56 8.66
C LYS A 42 -13.01 3.59 7.75
N HIS A 43 -12.49 4.80 7.79
CA HIS A 43 -12.89 5.89 6.90
C HIS A 43 -11.77 6.14 5.88
N TYR A 44 -12.12 6.18 4.61
CA TYR A 44 -11.20 6.48 3.52
C TYR A 44 -11.73 7.65 2.71
N THR A 45 -10.83 8.54 2.33
CA THR A 45 -11.10 9.61 1.38
C THR A 45 -10.42 9.29 0.06
N LEU A 46 -11.09 9.59 -1.05
CA LEU A 46 -10.45 9.57 -2.36
C LEU A 46 -9.62 10.84 -2.52
N GLN A 47 -8.38 10.67 -2.92
CA GLN A 47 -7.49 11.77 -3.25
C GLN A 47 -7.35 11.83 -4.77
N ASP A 48 -7.72 12.96 -5.35
CA ASP A 48 -7.50 13.18 -6.77
C ASP A 48 -6.02 13.47 -7.01
N ILE A 49 -5.50 12.93 -8.11
CA ILE A 49 -4.17 13.29 -8.61
C ILE A 49 -4.25 14.73 -9.07
N SER A 50 -3.38 15.59 -8.56
CA SER A 50 -3.34 16.98 -9.02
C SER A 50 -3.03 17.04 -10.52
N ALA A 51 -3.67 17.95 -11.26
CA ALA A 51 -3.39 18.15 -12.68
C ALA A 51 -1.88 18.41 -12.90
N THR A 52 -1.24 19.11 -11.97
CA THR A 52 0.21 19.39 -12.00
C THR A 52 1.04 18.12 -11.87
N ALA A 53 0.63 17.13 -11.06
CA ALA A 53 1.33 15.85 -10.95
C ALA A 53 1.15 15.01 -12.22
N LEU A 54 -0.05 15.02 -12.81
CA LEU A 54 -0.32 14.35 -14.09
C LEU A 54 0.48 14.99 -15.25
N ASP A 55 0.54 16.32 -15.30
CA ASP A 55 1.32 17.04 -16.32
C ASP A 55 2.83 16.75 -16.19
N ARG A 56 3.33 16.58 -14.97
CA ARG A 56 4.72 16.18 -14.71
C ARG A 56 5.02 14.76 -15.18
N ILE A 57 4.08 13.84 -15.01
CA ILE A 57 4.21 12.44 -15.48
C ILE A 57 4.17 12.37 -17.01
N THR A 58 3.34 13.19 -17.66
CA THR A 58 3.18 13.20 -19.13
C THR A 58 4.25 14.03 -19.84
N GLY A 59 4.79 15.05 -19.18
CA GLY A 59 5.86 15.90 -19.69
C GLY A 59 7.23 15.35 -19.30
N PHE A 60 7.74 14.36 -20.04
CA PHE A 60 9.10 13.85 -19.81
C PHE A 60 10.14 14.95 -20.13
N ILE A 61 10.70 15.58 -19.09
CA ILE A 61 11.83 16.50 -19.18
C ILE A 61 13.06 15.77 -18.60
N PRO A 62 14.00 15.32 -19.44
CA PRO A 62 15.16 14.51 -19.01
C PRO A 62 16.03 15.17 -17.93
N GLU A 63 16.01 16.49 -17.85
CA GLU A 63 16.82 17.30 -16.93
C GLU A 63 16.20 17.44 -15.55
N GLU A 64 14.93 17.10 -15.38
CA GLU A 64 14.20 17.16 -14.11
C GLU A 64 14.02 15.78 -13.44
N ASN A 65 15.05 14.92 -13.48
CA ASN A 65 15.04 13.60 -12.80
C ASN A 65 14.73 13.67 -11.30
N LEU A 66 14.73 14.86 -10.70
CA LEU A 66 14.32 15.12 -9.32
C LEU A 66 12.79 15.02 -9.10
N ILE A 67 11.99 15.05 -10.16
CA ILE A 67 10.53 15.11 -10.08
C ILE A 67 9.94 13.75 -9.73
N PHE A 68 10.54 12.67 -10.24
CA PHE A 68 10.06 11.32 -9.99
C PHE A 68 10.34 10.81 -8.58
N GLN A 69 11.32 11.38 -7.89
CA GLN A 69 11.65 10.99 -6.51
C GLN A 69 10.58 11.40 -5.49
N ASN A 70 9.70 12.34 -5.84
CA ASN A 70 8.75 12.93 -4.89
C ASN A 70 7.31 12.43 -5.08
N ILE A 71 7.00 11.60 -6.08
CA ILE A 71 5.63 11.10 -6.29
C ILE A 71 5.17 10.26 -5.10
N HIS A 72 6.05 9.42 -4.55
CA HIS A 72 5.73 8.64 -3.36
C HIS A 72 5.57 9.53 -2.11
N GLU A 73 6.24 10.69 -2.06
CA GLU A 73 6.07 11.69 -0.99
C GLU A 73 4.75 12.44 -1.12
N GLU A 74 4.30 12.74 -2.34
CA GLU A 74 3.03 13.45 -2.59
C GLU A 74 1.82 12.63 -2.15
N PHE A 75 1.80 11.33 -2.46
CA PHE A 75 0.68 10.45 -2.11
C PHE A 75 0.85 9.75 -0.76
N GLY A 76 2.08 9.56 -0.33
CA GLY A 76 2.44 8.73 0.80
C GLY A 76 2.37 7.23 0.50
N VAL A 77 3.26 6.50 1.10
CA VAL A 77 3.41 5.04 0.91
C VAL A 77 2.11 4.30 1.24
N GLU A 78 1.42 4.71 2.31
CA GLU A 78 0.19 4.04 2.72
C GLU A 78 -0.94 4.21 1.71
N THR A 79 -1.07 5.38 1.08
CA THR A 79 -2.07 5.63 0.04
C THR A 79 -1.85 4.74 -1.18
N ILE A 80 -0.59 4.64 -1.64
CA ILE A 80 -0.20 3.77 -2.76
C ILE A 80 -0.49 2.31 -2.41
N LEU A 81 -0.04 1.86 -1.25
CA LEU A 81 -0.23 0.50 -0.76
C LEU A 81 -1.72 0.13 -0.69
N ARG A 82 -2.55 0.96 -0.04
CA ARG A 82 -3.98 0.70 0.10
C ARG A 82 -4.69 0.68 -1.25
N THR A 83 -4.37 1.61 -2.15
CA THR A 83 -4.94 1.66 -3.50
C THR A 83 -4.65 0.36 -4.26
N TRP A 84 -3.41 -0.12 -4.18
CA TRP A 84 -3.04 -1.36 -4.86
C TRP A 84 -3.61 -2.60 -4.21
N MET A 85 -3.67 -2.66 -2.89
CA MET A 85 -4.32 -3.76 -2.18
C MET A 85 -5.79 -3.90 -2.58
N VAL A 86 -6.51 -2.78 -2.71
CA VAL A 86 -7.90 -2.79 -3.19
C VAL A 86 -7.98 -3.27 -4.64
N LYS A 87 -7.08 -2.79 -5.51
CA LYS A 87 -6.98 -3.23 -6.91
C LYS A 87 -6.66 -4.73 -7.02
N ASP A 88 -5.85 -5.27 -6.12
CA ASP A 88 -5.47 -6.68 -6.06
C ASP A 88 -6.53 -7.58 -5.38
N GLY A 89 -7.67 -7.00 -4.96
CA GLY A 89 -8.80 -7.75 -4.43
C GLY A 89 -8.79 -7.98 -2.92
N TYR A 90 -7.82 -7.41 -2.18
CA TYR A 90 -7.79 -7.54 -0.71
C TYR A 90 -8.83 -6.67 0.01
N GLY A 91 -9.39 -5.67 -0.69
CA GLY A 91 -10.36 -4.74 -0.13
C GLY A 91 -9.78 -3.81 0.93
N PHE A 92 -10.66 -3.14 1.67
CA PHE A 92 -10.27 -2.11 2.64
C PHE A 92 -9.95 -2.66 4.04
N ILE A 93 -10.37 -3.89 4.34
CA ILE A 93 -10.26 -4.49 5.68
C ILE A 93 -8.90 -5.17 5.90
N ALA A 94 -8.29 -5.67 4.83
CA ALA A 94 -7.05 -6.41 4.90
C ALA A 94 -5.93 -5.61 5.58
N HIS A 95 -5.13 -6.30 6.39
CA HIS A 95 -3.98 -5.74 7.09
C HIS A 95 -2.70 -6.28 6.45
N PRO A 96 -1.91 -5.44 5.77
CA PRO A 96 -0.60 -5.85 5.30
C PRO A 96 0.35 -6.01 6.48
N HIS A 97 1.22 -6.99 6.40
CA HIS A 97 2.31 -7.18 7.36
C HIS A 97 3.52 -6.39 6.87
N GLU A 98 4.09 -5.58 7.74
CA GLU A 98 5.36 -4.93 7.46
C GLU A 98 6.48 -5.98 7.52
N LEU A 99 7.34 -5.96 6.51
CA LEU A 99 8.47 -6.85 6.36
C LEU A 99 9.74 -6.01 6.24
N ILE A 100 10.67 -6.21 7.16
CA ILE A 100 11.98 -5.55 7.10
C ILE A 100 12.98 -6.48 6.42
N LEU A 101 13.50 -6.02 5.29
CA LEU A 101 14.50 -6.69 4.47
C LEU A 101 15.83 -5.93 4.63
N ASP A 102 16.71 -6.37 5.52
CA ASP A 102 17.87 -5.61 5.99
C ASP A 102 17.42 -4.24 6.54
N LYS A 103 17.60 -3.16 5.79
CA LYS A 103 17.15 -1.80 6.14
C LYS A 103 15.95 -1.32 5.30
N TYR A 104 15.51 -2.13 4.33
CA TYR A 104 14.42 -1.79 3.43
C TYR A 104 13.09 -2.26 3.98
N ARG A 105 12.08 -1.40 3.90
CA ARG A 105 10.72 -1.70 4.35
C ARG A 105 9.84 -2.12 3.18
N ALA A 106 9.25 -3.30 3.30
CA ALA A 106 8.31 -3.87 2.36
C ALA A 106 7.00 -4.24 3.05
N TRP A 107 5.95 -4.51 2.29
CA TRP A 107 4.65 -4.94 2.83
C TRP A 107 4.22 -6.24 2.17
N TYR A 108 3.73 -7.15 2.97
CA TYR A 108 3.26 -8.45 2.54
C TYR A 108 1.78 -8.63 2.91
N CYS A 109 0.94 -8.98 1.93
CA CYS A 109 -0.46 -9.27 2.15
C CYS A 109 -0.88 -10.46 1.31
N GLY A 110 -1.38 -11.51 1.95
CA GLY A 110 -1.77 -12.75 1.29
C GLY A 110 -0.61 -13.37 0.52
N LYS A 111 -0.61 -13.23 -0.80
CA LYS A 111 0.44 -13.73 -1.70
C LYS A 111 1.15 -12.61 -2.49
N HIS A 112 0.94 -11.38 -2.11
CA HIS A 112 1.54 -10.22 -2.76
C HIS A 112 2.56 -9.53 -1.86
N LEU A 113 3.74 -9.25 -2.41
CA LEU A 113 4.78 -8.44 -1.79
C LEU A 113 4.82 -7.09 -2.49
N TYR A 114 4.74 -6.00 -1.72
CA TYR A 114 4.76 -4.64 -2.22
C TYR A 114 6.06 -3.94 -1.84
N LEU A 115 6.78 -3.47 -2.85
CA LEU A 115 7.99 -2.66 -2.73
C LEU A 115 7.65 -1.26 -3.26
N ILE A 116 7.51 -0.30 -2.35
CA ILE A 116 7.01 1.04 -2.71
C ILE A 116 8.07 2.11 -2.48
N GLU A 117 8.79 2.02 -1.37
CA GLU A 117 9.81 3.02 -1.02
C GLU A 117 11.05 2.91 -1.92
N PRO A 118 11.75 4.03 -2.16
CA PRO A 118 13.07 3.99 -2.83
C PRO A 118 14.16 3.41 -1.92
N GLY A 119 15.33 3.15 -2.51
CA GLY A 119 16.51 2.73 -1.75
C GLY A 119 16.61 1.23 -1.50
N LEU A 120 16.12 0.42 -2.43
CA LEU A 120 16.30 -1.03 -2.39
C LEU A 120 17.76 -1.40 -2.58
N THR A 121 18.37 -1.95 -1.54
CA THR A 121 19.78 -2.37 -1.53
C THR A 121 19.94 -3.81 -1.98
N GLU A 122 21.16 -4.17 -2.39
CA GLU A 122 21.52 -5.57 -2.68
C GLU A 122 21.31 -6.46 -1.45
N GLY A 123 21.64 -5.97 -0.25
CA GLY A 123 21.41 -6.68 1.01
C GLY A 123 19.91 -6.98 1.25
N ALA A 124 19.04 -6.02 0.93
CA ALA A 124 17.60 -6.22 1.03
C ALA A 124 17.09 -7.29 0.05
N VAL A 125 17.62 -7.30 -1.18
CA VAL A 125 17.30 -8.31 -2.18
C VAL A 125 17.80 -9.69 -1.72
N CYS A 126 19.04 -9.81 -1.25
CA CYS A 126 19.57 -11.07 -0.69
C CYS A 126 18.68 -11.56 0.46
N ARG A 127 18.30 -10.68 1.40
CA ARG A 127 17.46 -11.05 2.53
C ARG A 127 16.06 -11.51 2.10
N LEU A 128 15.50 -10.91 1.04
CA LEU A 128 14.24 -11.35 0.44
C LEU A 128 14.36 -12.80 -0.07
N PHE A 129 15.44 -13.12 -0.77
CA PHE A 129 15.64 -14.46 -1.33
C PHE A 129 15.96 -15.51 -0.26
N GLU A 130 16.69 -15.15 0.80
CA GLU A 130 16.87 -16.01 1.97
C GLU A 130 15.51 -16.40 2.58
N LYS A 131 14.61 -15.43 2.77
CA LYS A 131 13.26 -15.71 3.28
C LYS A 131 12.46 -16.65 2.38
N TYR A 132 12.63 -16.57 1.08
CA TYR A 132 12.01 -17.51 0.14
C TYR A 132 12.49 -18.94 0.31
N THR A 133 13.77 -19.12 0.66
CA THR A 133 14.40 -20.45 0.75
C THR A 133 14.29 -21.05 2.15
N GLU A 134 14.30 -20.24 3.19
CA GLU A 134 14.43 -20.68 4.59
C GLU A 134 13.10 -20.72 5.35
N GLU A 135 12.20 -19.79 5.08
CA GLU A 135 10.94 -19.66 5.83
C GLU A 135 9.78 -20.36 5.08
N GLY A 136 9.48 -21.59 5.48
CA GLY A 136 8.28 -22.30 5.00
C GLY A 136 7.02 -21.50 5.32
N GLY A 137 6.41 -20.90 4.28
CA GLY A 137 5.21 -20.06 4.39
C GLY A 137 5.35 -18.66 3.79
N PHE A 138 6.57 -18.17 3.58
CA PHE A 138 6.79 -16.92 2.84
C PHE A 138 7.00 -17.24 1.35
N VAL A 139 5.91 -17.32 0.61
CA VAL A 139 5.93 -17.61 -0.84
C VAL A 139 5.01 -16.62 -1.53
N PRO A 140 5.43 -15.38 -1.76
CA PRO A 140 4.67 -14.46 -2.57
C PRO A 140 4.60 -14.94 -4.04
N ASP A 141 3.40 -15.01 -4.58
CA ASP A 141 3.17 -15.30 -5.99
C ASP A 141 3.50 -14.10 -6.88
N LYS A 142 3.44 -12.90 -6.30
CA LYS A 142 3.66 -11.65 -7.01
C LYS A 142 4.48 -10.66 -6.19
N ILE A 143 5.47 -10.05 -6.84
CA ILE A 143 6.21 -8.90 -6.31
C ILE A 143 5.77 -7.67 -7.11
N ILE A 144 5.23 -6.68 -6.42
CA ILE A 144 4.69 -5.46 -6.99
C ILE A 144 5.62 -4.30 -6.62
N MET A 145 6.12 -3.61 -7.62
CA MET A 145 7.07 -2.50 -7.45
C MET A 145 6.47 -1.19 -7.92
N PHE A 146 6.70 -0.12 -7.16
CA PHE A 146 6.35 1.23 -7.59
C PHE A 146 7.44 1.77 -8.51
N GLY A 147 7.17 1.81 -9.82
CA GLY A 147 8.17 2.07 -10.84
C GLY A 147 8.92 3.39 -10.69
N TYR A 148 8.28 4.41 -10.10
CA TYR A 148 8.91 5.71 -9.86
C TYR A 148 9.91 5.72 -8.69
N SER A 149 9.88 4.71 -7.82
CA SER A 149 10.81 4.61 -6.68
C SER A 149 12.11 3.90 -7.01
N PHE A 150 12.21 3.26 -8.18
CA PHE A 150 13.35 2.40 -8.51
C PHE A 150 14.02 2.81 -9.82
N ASN A 151 15.35 2.81 -9.79
CA ASN A 151 16.13 3.00 -11.00
C ASN A 151 16.29 1.67 -11.78
N LEU A 152 16.80 1.77 -13.01
CA LEU A 152 16.96 0.60 -13.88
C LEU A 152 17.90 -0.48 -13.28
N THR A 153 18.90 -0.07 -12.52
CA THR A 153 19.86 -0.99 -11.87
C THR A 153 19.15 -1.81 -10.79
N GLU A 154 18.34 -1.17 -9.94
CA GLU A 154 17.56 -1.86 -8.90
C GLU A 154 16.52 -2.82 -9.51
N LEU A 155 15.83 -2.40 -10.58
CA LEU A 155 14.89 -3.25 -11.30
C LEU A 155 15.58 -4.46 -11.95
N ASN A 156 16.76 -4.27 -12.53
CA ASN A 156 17.52 -5.36 -13.13
C ASN A 156 18.08 -6.30 -12.06
N MET A 157 18.52 -5.80 -10.92
CA MET A 157 18.98 -6.60 -9.80
C MET A 157 17.89 -7.56 -9.32
N ILE A 158 16.66 -7.09 -9.13
CA ILE A 158 15.53 -7.97 -8.78
C ILE A 158 15.26 -8.99 -9.88
N LYS A 159 15.20 -8.56 -11.14
CA LYS A 159 14.93 -9.46 -12.27
C LYS A 159 15.96 -10.59 -12.39
N LEU A 160 17.23 -10.27 -12.24
CA LEU A 160 18.32 -11.26 -12.29
C LEU A 160 18.18 -12.27 -11.14
N ASN A 161 17.98 -11.80 -9.92
CA ASN A 161 17.81 -12.68 -8.76
C ASN A 161 16.53 -13.54 -8.87
N LEU A 162 15.42 -13.00 -9.38
CA LEU A 162 14.21 -13.77 -9.67
C LEU A 162 14.46 -14.87 -10.71
N SER A 163 15.33 -14.64 -11.69
CA SER A 163 15.67 -15.66 -12.68
C SER A 163 16.40 -16.86 -12.06
N THR A 164 17.18 -16.65 -11.01
CA THR A 164 17.87 -17.75 -10.30
C THR A 164 16.93 -18.62 -9.47
N LEU A 165 15.80 -18.08 -9.01
CA LEU A 165 14.76 -18.85 -8.33
C LEU A 165 13.96 -19.74 -9.31
N ARG A 166 14.00 -19.43 -10.61
CA ARG A 166 13.28 -20.18 -11.65
C ARG A 166 13.66 -21.65 -11.72
N ASP A 167 14.86 -22.00 -11.38
CA ASP A 167 15.35 -23.38 -11.38
C ASP A 167 14.73 -24.22 -10.25
N GLY A 168 14.02 -23.58 -9.29
CA GLY A 168 13.42 -24.21 -8.11
C GLY A 168 11.89 -24.30 -8.06
N ASN A 169 11.15 -24.17 -9.16
CA ASN A 169 9.66 -24.24 -9.23
C ASN A 169 8.90 -23.09 -8.51
N LEU A 170 9.55 -22.08 -7.97
CA LEU A 170 8.93 -20.96 -7.26
C LEU A 170 9.29 -19.64 -7.96
N THR A 171 8.49 -19.23 -8.94
CA THR A 171 8.72 -17.96 -9.64
C THR A 171 7.64 -16.95 -9.30
N PRO A 172 7.90 -15.97 -8.42
CA PRO A 172 7.01 -14.85 -8.27
C PRO A 172 6.96 -14.02 -9.57
N ASN A 173 5.78 -13.58 -9.90
CA ASN A 173 5.58 -12.66 -11.02
C ASN A 173 5.98 -11.24 -10.57
N LEU A 174 6.85 -10.58 -11.34
CA LEU A 174 7.23 -9.18 -11.11
C LEU A 174 6.26 -8.26 -11.87
N ASP A 175 5.57 -7.40 -11.14
CA ASP A 175 4.60 -6.42 -11.63
C ASP A 175 5.09 -5.01 -11.28
N ILE A 176 5.50 -4.24 -12.29
CA ILE A 176 5.95 -2.85 -12.11
C ILE A 176 4.78 -1.94 -12.44
N ARG A 177 4.36 -1.14 -11.47
CA ARG A 177 3.22 -0.22 -11.59
C ARG A 177 3.69 1.24 -11.47
N TYR A 178 3.02 2.08 -12.26
CA TYR A 178 3.25 3.51 -12.30
C TYR A 178 1.98 4.27 -11.91
#